data_61bff0a2ade59ab4aae566f21d304e16
#
_entry.id   61bff0a2ade59ab4aae566f21d304e16
#
_cell.length_a   1.000
_cell.length_b   1.000
_cell.length_c   1.000
_cell.angle_alpha   90.00
_cell.angle_beta   90.00
_cell.angle_gamma   90.00
#
_symmetry.space_group_name_H-M   'P 1'
#
loop_
_entity.id
_entity.type
_entity.pdbx_description
1 polymer ?
#
loop_
_entity_poly.entity_id
_entity_poly.type
_entity_poly.pdbx_seq_one_letter_code
_entity_poly.pdbx_strand_id
1 'polypeptide(L)'
;IVSNLTGTFAAPGEMARPGYWREHLRRPVQFLAGIRTLEEAGHRTFLEIGPHPTLTGLAAACLRTEDALLTHALRPGHGECAERVDAAGALHVRGLRLDGEAMDRPWPRRTVTLPTSPFERRRFWSGWTRKGRTEASAESGAADGWFWETEWRDAPLPGAPADPVEIAARLTPRAADLVRRHGAEGYAHGLPLLDTVCRAFIVRALRALGAPLAAGDRLERASLRESLGVGHVHERLFHRMLDILVEDGVLAHDGEYLVVTGAVPDDDPEQLAAQLIEVAPAVRAEARLTVHCGRRLADVLRGETDPLELLFPGGSTDEAAALYADAPSFRVFNALVRDAVVEVGAARADDAPVRILEVGGGTGGVTQELLPALPRDRTPYVF
;
A
#
# COMPACT_ATOMS: atom_id res chain seq x y z
N ILE A 1 22.38 -27.88 4.81
CA ILE A 1 22.72 -26.90 3.75
C ILE A 1 22.15 -27.42 2.43
N VAL A 2 21.53 -26.53 1.68
CA VAL A 2 21.12 -26.79 0.28
C VAL A 2 22.24 -26.38 -0.64
N SER A 3 22.55 -27.26 -1.59
CA SER A 3 23.60 -27.02 -2.59
C SER A 3 23.08 -26.16 -3.73
N ASN A 4 23.76 -25.05 -4.01
CA ASN A 4 23.46 -24.23 -5.19
C ASN A 4 23.77 -24.91 -6.53
N LEU A 5 24.56 -25.99 -6.50
CA LEU A 5 24.87 -26.78 -7.70
C LEU A 5 23.74 -27.72 -8.09
N THR A 6 23.06 -28.33 -7.11
CA THR A 6 22.03 -29.36 -7.34
C THR A 6 20.61 -28.87 -6.99
N GLY A 7 20.47 -27.83 -6.18
CA GLY A 7 19.18 -27.37 -5.66
C GLY A 7 18.59 -28.27 -4.57
N THR A 8 19.35 -29.28 -4.08
CA THR A 8 18.90 -30.24 -3.06
C THR A 8 19.80 -30.16 -1.80
N PHE A 9 19.41 -30.85 -0.72
CA PHE A 9 20.27 -30.93 0.45
C PHE A 9 21.61 -31.61 0.09
N ALA A 10 22.71 -30.94 0.45
CA ALA A 10 24.06 -31.44 0.22
C ALA A 10 24.33 -32.66 1.09
N ALA A 11 24.98 -33.67 0.53
CA ALA A 11 25.45 -34.83 1.30
C ALA A 11 26.60 -34.43 2.26
N PRO A 12 26.76 -35.13 3.38
CA PRO A 12 27.87 -34.87 4.30
C PRO A 12 29.23 -34.88 3.56
N GLY A 13 30.01 -33.83 3.71
CA GLY A 13 31.33 -33.69 3.10
C GLY A 13 31.32 -33.35 1.59
N GLU A 14 30.18 -33.25 0.93
CA GLU A 14 30.08 -32.91 -0.50
C GLU A 14 30.72 -31.56 -0.80
N MET A 15 30.36 -30.53 -0.04
CA MET A 15 30.85 -29.16 -0.21
C MET A 15 32.30 -28.97 0.28
N ALA A 16 32.89 -29.93 0.98
CA ALA A 16 34.28 -29.90 1.40
C ALA A 16 35.25 -30.31 0.25
N ARG A 17 34.75 -30.81 -0.86
CA ARG A 17 35.56 -31.29 -1.97
C ARG A 17 35.92 -30.13 -2.92
N PRO A 18 37.19 -29.97 -3.32
CA PRO A 18 37.57 -28.92 -4.30
C PRO A 18 36.83 -29.02 -5.63
N GLY A 19 36.49 -30.26 -6.05
CA GLY A 19 35.72 -30.52 -7.27
C GLY A 19 34.32 -29.89 -7.27
N TYR A 20 33.65 -29.84 -6.10
CA TYR A 20 32.37 -29.19 -5.94
C TYR A 20 32.44 -27.69 -6.32
N TRP A 21 33.40 -26.97 -5.77
CA TRP A 21 33.54 -25.54 -6.02
C TRP A 21 33.94 -25.20 -7.45
N ARG A 22 34.73 -26.05 -8.08
CA ARG A 22 35.05 -25.93 -9.51
C ARG A 22 33.83 -26.10 -10.40
N GLU A 23 32.96 -27.04 -10.10
CA GLU A 23 31.68 -27.24 -10.79
C GLU A 23 30.73 -26.07 -10.51
N HIS A 24 30.65 -25.62 -9.26
CA HIS A 24 29.80 -24.51 -8.83
C HIS A 24 30.13 -23.21 -9.58
N LEU A 25 31.40 -22.92 -9.85
CA LEU A 25 31.82 -21.75 -10.64
C LEU A 25 31.40 -21.83 -12.11
N ARG A 26 31.16 -23.01 -12.64
CA ARG A 26 30.91 -23.24 -14.07
C ARG A 26 29.44 -23.46 -14.42
N ARG A 27 28.63 -23.84 -13.45
CA ARG A 27 27.22 -24.16 -13.64
C ARG A 27 26.29 -23.08 -13.12
N PRO A 28 25.08 -22.94 -13.70
CA PRO A 28 24.07 -22.02 -13.17
C PRO A 28 23.69 -22.39 -11.73
N VAL A 29 23.50 -21.36 -10.91
CA VAL A 29 22.99 -21.53 -9.54
C VAL A 29 21.54 -22.03 -9.58
N GLN A 30 21.28 -23.14 -8.90
CA GLN A 30 19.94 -23.77 -8.83
C GLN A 30 19.10 -23.13 -7.71
N PHE A 31 18.97 -21.79 -7.73
CA PHE A 31 18.32 -21.03 -6.65
C PHE A 31 16.85 -21.42 -6.47
N LEU A 32 16.07 -21.45 -7.56
CA LEU A 32 14.65 -21.84 -7.54
C LEU A 32 14.44 -23.23 -6.93
N ALA A 33 15.25 -24.20 -7.40
CA ALA A 33 15.17 -25.57 -6.88
C ALA A 33 15.53 -25.62 -5.40
N GLY A 34 16.56 -24.86 -4.97
CA GLY A 34 16.98 -24.78 -3.59
C GLY A 34 15.90 -24.20 -2.67
N ILE A 35 15.25 -23.10 -3.05
CA ILE A 35 14.15 -22.51 -2.27
C ILE A 35 12.97 -23.50 -2.15
N ARG A 36 12.61 -24.18 -3.22
CA ARG A 36 11.55 -25.19 -3.19
C ARG A 36 11.89 -26.40 -2.33
N THR A 37 13.13 -26.85 -2.35
CA THR A 37 13.61 -27.91 -1.45
C THR A 37 13.44 -27.51 0.02
N LEU A 38 13.75 -26.26 0.38
CA LEU A 38 13.54 -25.75 1.73
C LEU A 38 12.05 -25.63 2.08
N GLU A 39 11.23 -25.13 1.16
CA GLU A 39 9.78 -25.03 1.32
C GLU A 39 9.14 -26.42 1.56
N GLU A 40 9.51 -27.40 0.76
CA GLU A 40 9.04 -28.81 0.88
C GLU A 40 9.51 -29.47 2.16
N ALA A 41 10.68 -29.07 2.68
CA ALA A 41 11.17 -29.47 4.01
C ALA A 41 10.46 -28.76 5.18
N GLY A 42 9.50 -27.91 4.90
CA GLY A 42 8.69 -27.23 5.93
C GLY A 42 9.27 -25.91 6.43
N HIS A 43 10.35 -25.39 5.84
CA HIS A 43 10.87 -24.09 6.22
C HIS A 43 9.93 -22.98 5.72
N ARG A 44 9.62 -22.04 6.65
CA ARG A 44 8.71 -20.90 6.40
C ARG A 44 9.31 -19.55 6.81
N THR A 45 10.55 -19.57 7.32
CA THR A 45 11.26 -18.38 7.75
C THR A 45 12.61 -18.31 7.08
N PHE A 46 12.83 -17.23 6.34
CA PHE A 46 14.04 -17.00 5.55
C PHE A 46 14.65 -15.67 5.97
N LEU A 47 15.88 -15.70 6.44
CA LEU A 47 16.66 -14.51 6.79
C LEU A 47 17.85 -14.40 5.85
N GLU A 48 17.91 -13.32 5.08
CA GLU A 48 19.10 -12.98 4.30
C GLU A 48 20.11 -12.21 5.16
N ILE A 49 21.32 -12.75 5.22
CA ILE A 49 22.45 -12.10 5.88
C ILE A 49 23.42 -11.63 4.81
N GLY A 50 23.30 -10.37 4.45
CA GLY A 50 24.10 -9.75 3.38
C GLY A 50 23.88 -8.25 3.33
N PRO A 51 24.70 -7.51 2.56
CA PRO A 51 24.61 -6.05 2.46
C PRO A 51 23.36 -5.56 1.68
N HIS A 52 22.73 -6.44 0.91
CA HIS A 52 21.57 -6.12 0.07
C HIS A 52 20.50 -7.22 0.19
N PRO A 53 19.20 -6.90 0.24
CA PRO A 53 18.09 -7.86 0.30
C PRO A 53 17.74 -8.41 -1.09
N THR A 54 18.73 -8.93 -1.82
CA THR A 54 18.57 -9.41 -3.20
C THR A 54 17.92 -10.79 -3.24
N LEU A 55 18.37 -11.68 -2.35
CA LEU A 55 17.91 -13.06 -2.36
C LEU A 55 16.50 -13.21 -1.76
N THR A 56 16.13 -12.37 -0.81
CA THR A 56 14.76 -12.33 -0.27
C THR A 56 13.74 -11.95 -1.34
N GLY A 57 14.04 -10.98 -2.20
CA GLY A 57 13.20 -10.63 -3.34
C GLY A 57 13.06 -11.77 -4.36
N LEU A 58 14.16 -12.47 -4.66
CA LEU A 58 14.14 -13.64 -5.55
C LEU A 58 13.41 -14.82 -4.90
N ALA A 59 13.59 -15.05 -3.61
CA ALA A 59 12.93 -16.13 -2.88
C ALA A 59 11.41 -15.94 -2.85
N ALA A 60 10.92 -14.70 -2.70
CA ALA A 60 9.50 -14.39 -2.78
C ALA A 60 8.86 -14.87 -4.08
N ALA A 61 9.56 -14.70 -5.20
CA ALA A 61 9.09 -15.17 -6.50
C ALA A 61 9.18 -16.72 -6.70
N CYS A 62 9.95 -17.41 -5.86
CA CYS A 62 10.16 -18.85 -5.93
C CYS A 62 9.20 -19.64 -5.04
N LEU A 63 8.75 -19.07 -3.93
CA LEU A 63 7.85 -19.71 -2.95
C LEU A 63 6.43 -19.85 -3.51
N ARG A 64 5.76 -20.92 -3.10
CA ARG A 64 4.36 -21.19 -3.44
C ARG A 64 3.43 -20.86 -2.28
N THR A 65 3.97 -20.84 -1.05
CA THR A 65 3.22 -20.53 0.16
C THR A 65 3.19 -19.03 0.40
N GLU A 66 2.04 -18.51 0.79
CA GLU A 66 1.89 -17.12 1.25
C GLU A 66 2.30 -16.93 2.71
N ASP A 67 2.39 -18.03 3.48
CA ASP A 67 2.77 -18.00 4.91
C ASP A 67 4.30 -18.12 5.10
N ALA A 68 5.10 -17.43 4.32
CA ALA A 68 6.54 -17.35 4.52
C ALA A 68 6.96 -15.98 5.02
N LEU A 69 7.76 -15.96 6.09
CA LEU A 69 8.49 -14.77 6.52
C LEU A 69 9.78 -14.66 5.69
N LEU A 70 9.92 -13.56 4.97
CA LEU A 70 11.14 -13.16 4.28
C LEU A 70 11.66 -11.89 4.94
N THR A 71 12.86 -11.93 5.51
CA THR A 71 13.48 -10.78 6.17
C THR A 71 14.97 -10.73 5.87
N HIS A 72 15.59 -9.60 6.12
CA HIS A 72 17.00 -9.36 5.82
C HIS A 72 17.67 -8.59 6.96
N ALA A 73 18.98 -8.82 7.14
CA ALA A 73 19.73 -8.22 8.22
C ALA A 73 20.23 -6.80 7.91
N LEU A 74 20.44 -6.47 6.63
CA LEU A 74 20.95 -5.17 6.19
C LEU A 74 20.28 -4.74 4.88
N ARG A 75 20.15 -3.40 4.73
CA ARG A 75 19.68 -2.76 3.50
C ARG A 75 20.42 -1.44 3.27
N PRO A 76 20.90 -1.18 2.03
CA PRO A 76 21.59 0.07 1.71
C PRO A 76 20.73 1.30 1.98
N GLY A 77 21.36 2.35 2.49
CA GLY A 77 20.67 3.61 2.79
C GLY A 77 19.85 3.62 4.08
N HIS A 78 19.88 2.53 4.85
CA HIS A 78 19.19 2.42 6.13
C HIS A 78 20.19 2.19 7.28
N GLY A 79 19.80 2.57 8.50
CA GLY A 79 20.65 2.38 9.68
C GLY A 79 20.82 0.88 10.00
N GLU A 80 22.06 0.38 10.01
CA GLU A 80 22.35 -1.05 10.24
C GLU A 80 21.76 -1.60 11.53
N CYS A 81 21.72 -0.81 12.60
CA CYS A 81 21.13 -1.20 13.87
C CYS A 81 19.61 -1.36 13.77
N ALA A 82 18.95 -0.43 13.09
CA ALA A 82 17.50 -0.47 12.89
C ALA A 82 17.09 -1.71 12.08
N GLU A 83 17.72 -1.95 10.94
CA GLU A 83 17.43 -3.12 10.08
C GLU A 83 17.62 -4.44 10.83
N ARG A 84 18.70 -4.55 11.64
CA ARG A 84 18.92 -5.76 12.45
C ARG A 84 17.88 -5.96 13.55
N VAL A 85 17.44 -4.88 14.20
CA VAL A 85 16.40 -4.94 15.23
C VAL A 85 15.06 -5.30 14.62
N ASP A 86 14.72 -4.74 13.45
CA ASP A 86 13.50 -5.06 12.72
C ASP A 86 13.48 -6.53 12.29
N ALA A 87 14.59 -7.03 11.73
CA ALA A 87 14.71 -8.45 11.38
C ALA A 87 14.56 -9.36 12.62
N ALA A 88 15.20 -9.01 13.73
CA ALA A 88 15.08 -9.72 14.98
C ALA A 88 13.64 -9.71 15.50
N GLY A 89 12.96 -8.55 15.47
CA GLY A 89 11.56 -8.42 15.84
C GLY A 89 10.64 -9.29 14.99
N ALA A 90 10.83 -9.31 13.68
CA ALA A 90 10.08 -10.16 12.76
C ALA A 90 10.25 -11.65 13.07
N LEU A 91 11.49 -12.08 13.37
CA LEU A 91 11.79 -13.45 13.78
C LEU A 91 11.15 -13.80 15.13
N HIS A 92 11.16 -12.86 16.07
CA HIS A 92 10.55 -13.05 17.39
C HIS A 92 9.04 -13.27 17.31
N VAL A 93 8.36 -12.47 16.50
CA VAL A 93 6.91 -12.61 16.22
C VAL A 93 6.58 -13.99 15.64
N ARG A 94 7.50 -14.60 14.88
CA ARG A 94 7.39 -15.98 14.38
C ARG A 94 7.79 -17.04 15.40
N GLY A 95 8.03 -16.67 16.66
CA GLY A 95 8.29 -17.58 17.78
C GLY A 95 9.77 -17.92 17.99
N LEU A 96 10.71 -17.28 17.29
CA LEU A 96 12.13 -17.44 17.61
C LEU A 96 12.44 -16.75 18.94
N ARG A 97 13.15 -17.46 19.81
CA ARG A 97 13.65 -16.88 21.06
C ARG A 97 14.87 -16.03 20.77
N LEU A 98 14.80 -14.76 21.12
CA LEU A 98 15.93 -13.84 21.05
C LEU A 98 16.59 -13.74 22.43
N ASP A 99 17.90 -13.67 22.43
CA ASP A 99 18.67 -13.30 23.62
C ASP A 99 18.76 -11.77 23.70
N GLY A 100 17.74 -11.15 24.31
CA GLY A 100 17.66 -9.70 24.47
C GLY A 100 18.80 -9.11 25.30
N GLU A 101 19.32 -9.88 26.29
CA GLU A 101 20.46 -9.46 27.10
C GLU A 101 21.74 -9.41 26.27
N ALA A 102 21.97 -10.42 25.42
CA ALA A 102 23.10 -10.43 24.50
C ALA A 102 23.01 -9.30 23.47
N MET A 103 21.80 -8.98 23.00
CA MET A 103 21.56 -7.87 22.05
C MET A 103 21.87 -6.51 22.68
N ASP A 104 21.55 -6.30 23.95
CA ASP A 104 21.75 -5.03 24.65
C ASP A 104 23.15 -4.92 25.31
N ARG A 105 23.91 -5.99 25.42
CA ARG A 105 25.23 -6.04 26.08
C ARG A 105 26.23 -4.97 25.61
N PRO A 106 26.28 -4.59 24.31
CA PRO A 106 27.19 -3.54 23.86
C PRO A 106 26.81 -2.13 24.35
N TRP A 107 25.63 -1.95 24.94
CA TRP A 107 25.09 -0.65 25.30
C TRP A 107 24.92 -0.52 26.82
N PRO A 108 25.25 0.64 27.42
CA PRO A 108 25.02 0.89 28.85
C PRO A 108 23.52 1.13 29.11
N ARG A 109 22.74 0.03 29.16
CA ARG A 109 21.31 0.07 29.43
C ARG A 109 21.03 0.08 30.93
N ARG A 110 19.94 0.73 31.31
CA ARG A 110 19.35 0.65 32.65
C ARG A 110 17.83 0.58 32.55
N THR A 111 17.22 -0.21 33.41
CA THR A 111 15.77 -0.26 33.54
C THR A 111 15.27 1.07 34.14
N VAL A 112 14.30 1.69 33.50
CA VAL A 112 13.60 2.88 33.99
C VAL A 112 12.12 2.59 34.12
N THR A 113 11.50 3.10 35.18
CA THR A 113 10.05 3.00 35.34
C THR A 113 9.40 4.04 34.42
N LEU A 114 8.61 3.58 33.47
CA LEU A 114 7.83 4.44 32.60
C LEU A 114 6.48 4.78 33.26
N PRO A 115 5.92 5.98 33.04
CA PRO A 115 4.53 6.24 33.37
C PRO A 115 3.64 5.22 32.68
N THR A 116 2.62 4.73 33.37
CA THR A 116 1.58 3.93 32.73
C THR A 116 0.83 4.76 31.72
N SER A 117 0.35 4.12 30.63
CA SER A 117 -0.49 4.81 29.63
C SER A 117 -1.60 5.59 30.32
N PRO A 118 -1.76 6.88 30.04
CA PRO A 118 -2.88 7.65 30.55
C PRO A 118 -4.16 7.13 29.90
N PHE A 119 -4.87 6.28 30.61
CA PHE A 119 -6.18 5.84 30.12
C PHE A 119 -7.11 7.04 30.05
N GLU A 120 -7.64 7.31 28.86
CA GLU A 120 -8.72 8.27 28.67
C GLU A 120 -9.96 7.70 29.39
N ARG A 121 -10.23 8.20 30.60
CA ARG A 121 -11.38 7.76 31.40
C ARG A 121 -12.65 8.38 30.81
N ARG A 122 -13.21 7.72 29.81
CA ARG A 122 -14.56 8.01 29.36
C ARG A 122 -15.53 7.11 30.11
N ARG A 123 -16.65 7.68 30.55
CA ARG A 123 -17.70 6.92 31.23
C ARG A 123 -18.51 6.19 30.16
N PHE A 124 -18.20 4.93 29.90
CA PHE A 124 -18.95 4.03 29.03
C PHE A 124 -20.06 3.31 29.80
N TRP A 125 -20.82 4.07 30.62
CA TRP A 125 -21.94 3.50 31.33
C TRP A 125 -23.11 3.41 30.36
N SER A 126 -23.57 2.18 30.04
CA SER A 126 -24.83 2.00 29.36
C SER A 126 -25.92 2.61 30.23
N GLY A 127 -26.77 3.47 29.67
CA GLY A 127 -27.90 4.11 30.39
C GLY A 127 -28.97 3.15 30.87
N TRP A 128 -28.65 1.88 30.98
CA TRP A 128 -29.52 0.86 31.59
C TRP A 128 -29.46 1.04 33.10
N THR A 129 -30.31 1.93 33.60
CA THR A 129 -30.70 1.93 34.99
C THR A 129 -31.43 0.62 35.27
N ARG A 130 -30.87 -0.15 36.18
CA ARG A 130 -31.42 -1.38 36.73
C ARG A 130 -32.78 -1.08 37.35
N LYS A 131 -33.86 -1.17 36.55
CA LYS A 131 -35.23 -1.29 37.07
C LYS A 131 -35.54 -2.77 37.22
N GLY A 132 -35.70 -3.21 38.47
CA GLY A 132 -36.25 -4.50 38.81
C GLY A 132 -35.27 -5.65 38.87
N ARG A 133 -34.49 -5.72 39.95
CA ARG A 133 -33.93 -6.99 40.42
C ARG A 133 -35.02 -7.80 41.06
N THR A 134 -35.67 -8.64 40.30
CA THR A 134 -36.42 -9.79 40.88
C THR A 134 -35.35 -10.83 41.24
N GLU A 135 -35.32 -11.24 42.49
CA GLU A 135 -34.50 -12.33 42.98
C GLU A 135 -34.88 -13.61 42.21
N ALA A 136 -34.00 -14.04 41.34
CA ALA A 136 -34.04 -15.37 40.76
C ALA A 136 -32.63 -15.97 40.91
N SER A 137 -32.62 -16.93 41.83
CA SER A 137 -31.66 -18.06 41.99
C SER A 137 -30.22 -17.88 41.51
N ALA A 138 -29.33 -17.88 42.49
CA ALA A 138 -27.95 -18.19 42.34
C ALA A 138 -27.78 -19.63 41.82
N GLU A 139 -27.71 -19.85 40.53
CA GLU A 139 -27.15 -21.05 39.95
C GLU A 139 -25.73 -20.69 39.43
N SER A 140 -24.77 -21.35 40.04
CA SER A 140 -23.36 -21.35 39.68
C SER A 140 -23.22 -21.82 38.25
N GLY A 141 -22.73 -20.95 37.36
CA GLY A 141 -22.43 -21.27 35.96
C GLY A 141 -22.22 -20.07 35.05
N ALA A 142 -22.31 -18.84 35.60
CA ALA A 142 -22.44 -17.63 34.76
C ALA A 142 -21.12 -16.95 34.39
N ALA A 143 -19.96 -17.51 34.72
CA ALA A 143 -18.67 -16.90 34.33
C ALA A 143 -18.22 -17.29 32.93
N ASP A 144 -18.63 -18.45 32.44
CA ASP A 144 -18.21 -18.99 31.14
C ASP A 144 -18.82 -18.22 29.94
N GLY A 145 -19.89 -17.45 30.14
CA GLY A 145 -20.49 -16.61 29.12
C GLY A 145 -19.87 -15.20 28.96
N TRP A 146 -18.87 -14.87 29.77
CA TRP A 146 -18.22 -13.54 29.76
C TRP A 146 -16.92 -13.49 29.02
N PHE A 147 -16.34 -14.66 28.67
CA PHE A 147 -15.10 -14.79 27.93
C PHE A 147 -15.41 -15.34 26.54
N TRP A 148 -15.01 -14.59 25.52
CA TRP A 148 -15.13 -15.00 24.14
C TRP A 148 -13.74 -15.32 23.64
N GLU A 149 -13.54 -16.54 23.18
CA GLU A 149 -12.34 -16.95 22.47
C GLU A 149 -12.65 -16.94 20.97
N THR A 150 -11.79 -16.28 20.19
CA THR A 150 -11.91 -16.30 18.73
C THR A 150 -11.34 -17.60 18.21
N GLU A 151 -12.20 -18.50 17.75
CA GLU A 151 -11.82 -19.75 17.12
C GLU A 151 -11.93 -19.60 15.60
N TRP A 152 -10.82 -19.77 14.91
CA TRP A 152 -10.84 -19.85 13.44
C TRP A 152 -11.19 -21.28 13.04
N ARG A 153 -12.29 -21.44 12.33
CA ARG A 153 -12.70 -22.72 11.75
C ARG A 153 -12.63 -22.67 10.25
N ASP A 154 -12.02 -23.70 9.65
CA ASP A 154 -12.09 -23.88 8.21
C ASP A 154 -13.56 -24.02 7.80
N ALA A 155 -14.06 -23.05 7.06
CA ALA A 155 -15.36 -23.08 6.45
C ALA A 155 -15.16 -23.26 4.93
N PRO A 156 -15.27 -24.48 4.41
CA PRO A 156 -15.17 -24.68 2.97
C PRO A 156 -16.25 -23.83 2.29
N LEU A 157 -15.85 -23.12 1.25
CA LEU A 157 -16.80 -22.33 0.45
C LEU A 157 -17.79 -23.29 -0.22
N PRO A 158 -19.09 -23.15 0.00
CA PRO A 158 -20.07 -23.98 -0.68
C PRO A 158 -20.07 -23.65 -2.18
N GLY A 159 -19.85 -24.65 -3.01
CA GLY A 159 -19.76 -24.54 -4.47
C GLY A 159 -18.39 -24.15 -5.00
N ALA A 160 -18.19 -24.33 -6.31
CA ALA A 160 -16.99 -23.85 -6.98
C ALA A 160 -16.96 -22.31 -6.93
N PRO A 161 -15.79 -21.69 -6.70
CA PRO A 161 -15.65 -20.24 -6.80
C PRO A 161 -15.99 -19.81 -8.24
N ALA A 162 -16.67 -18.67 -8.37
CA ALA A 162 -16.92 -18.09 -9.68
C ALA A 162 -15.59 -17.76 -10.38
N ASP A 163 -15.44 -18.15 -11.63
CA ASP A 163 -14.22 -17.88 -12.40
C ASP A 163 -14.10 -16.38 -12.68
N PRO A 164 -13.05 -15.70 -12.20
CA PRO A 164 -12.84 -14.28 -12.46
C PRO A 164 -12.74 -13.94 -13.95
N VAL A 165 -12.19 -14.84 -14.77
CA VAL A 165 -12.04 -14.64 -16.21
C VAL A 165 -13.41 -14.64 -16.90
N GLU A 166 -14.30 -15.54 -16.50
CA GLU A 166 -15.67 -15.58 -17.02
C GLU A 166 -16.47 -14.35 -16.60
N ILE A 167 -16.31 -13.89 -15.36
CA ILE A 167 -16.94 -12.64 -14.88
C ILE A 167 -16.44 -11.46 -15.70
N ALA A 168 -15.13 -11.30 -15.86
CA ALA A 168 -14.54 -10.24 -16.65
C ALA A 168 -15.06 -10.26 -18.10
N ALA A 169 -15.15 -11.44 -18.73
CA ALA A 169 -15.69 -11.59 -20.08
C ALA A 169 -17.16 -11.14 -20.19
N ARG A 170 -17.97 -11.38 -19.14
CA ARG A 170 -19.37 -10.90 -19.10
C ARG A 170 -19.49 -9.39 -18.85
N LEU A 171 -18.57 -8.81 -18.09
CA LEU A 171 -18.61 -7.39 -17.75
C LEU A 171 -17.97 -6.48 -18.81
N THR A 172 -16.97 -6.97 -19.55
CA THR A 172 -16.27 -6.19 -20.57
C THR A 172 -17.23 -5.51 -21.58
N PRO A 173 -18.27 -6.16 -22.12
CA PRO A 173 -19.21 -5.51 -23.01
C PRO A 173 -20.02 -4.38 -22.36
N ARG A 174 -20.22 -4.46 -21.02
CA ARG A 174 -20.99 -3.46 -20.26
C ARG A 174 -20.17 -2.19 -19.96
N ALA A 175 -18.83 -2.29 -19.99
CA ALA A 175 -17.96 -1.18 -19.61
C ALA A 175 -18.20 0.06 -20.50
N ALA A 176 -18.35 -0.09 -21.80
CA ALA A 176 -18.62 1.00 -22.72
C ALA A 176 -19.98 1.70 -22.43
N ASP A 177 -20.99 0.93 -22.02
CA ASP A 177 -22.29 1.49 -21.62
C ASP A 177 -22.20 2.27 -20.32
N LEU A 178 -21.44 1.77 -19.36
CA LEU A 178 -21.19 2.46 -18.09
C LEU A 178 -20.44 3.77 -18.32
N VAL A 179 -19.40 3.77 -19.18
CA VAL A 179 -18.66 4.98 -19.55
C VAL A 179 -19.62 6.05 -20.10
N ARG A 180 -20.49 5.70 -21.05
CA ARG A 180 -21.49 6.63 -21.60
C ARG A 180 -22.50 7.09 -20.54
N ARG A 181 -23.04 6.14 -19.77
CA ARG A 181 -24.06 6.41 -18.74
C ARG A 181 -23.58 7.37 -17.67
N HIS A 182 -22.33 7.26 -17.26
CA HIS A 182 -21.73 8.08 -16.22
C HIS A 182 -20.98 9.31 -16.75
N GLY A 183 -20.98 9.55 -18.07
CA GLY A 183 -20.31 10.70 -18.67
C GLY A 183 -18.78 10.66 -18.57
N ALA A 184 -18.20 9.47 -18.53
CA ALA A 184 -16.75 9.27 -18.49
C ALA A 184 -16.12 9.24 -19.90
N GLU A 185 -16.88 9.57 -20.93
CA GLU A 185 -16.36 9.73 -22.29
C GLU A 185 -15.32 10.86 -22.32
N GLY A 186 -14.21 10.61 -23.00
CA GLY A 186 -13.10 11.57 -23.03
C GLY A 186 -12.16 11.52 -21.79
N TYR A 187 -12.46 10.71 -20.77
CA TYR A 187 -11.60 10.59 -19.58
C TYR A 187 -10.16 10.23 -19.95
N ALA A 188 -9.97 9.21 -20.78
CA ALA A 188 -8.64 8.79 -21.25
C ALA A 188 -7.90 9.90 -22.04
N HIS A 189 -8.64 10.77 -22.73
CA HIS A 189 -8.07 11.94 -23.41
C HIS A 189 -7.66 13.04 -22.42
N GLY A 190 -8.41 13.18 -21.34
CA GLY A 190 -8.15 14.18 -20.29
C GLY A 190 -6.93 13.88 -19.42
N LEU A 191 -6.57 12.60 -19.24
CA LEU A 191 -5.45 12.22 -18.35
C LEU A 191 -4.11 12.83 -18.74
N PRO A 192 -3.62 12.78 -20.00
CA PRO A 192 -2.36 13.41 -20.39
C PRO A 192 -2.37 14.93 -20.21
N LEU A 193 -3.54 15.55 -20.35
CA LEU A 193 -3.70 16.98 -20.11
C LEU A 193 -3.65 17.30 -18.61
N LEU A 194 -4.21 16.43 -17.78
CA LEU A 194 -4.10 16.52 -16.32
C LEU A 194 -2.64 16.38 -15.87
N ASP A 195 -1.85 15.47 -16.47
CA ASP A 195 -0.42 15.35 -16.22
C ASP A 195 0.31 16.65 -16.52
N THR A 196 -0.07 17.35 -17.59
CA THR A 196 0.47 18.68 -17.92
C THR A 196 0.17 19.72 -16.83
N VAL A 197 -1.04 19.70 -16.25
CA VAL A 197 -1.41 20.55 -15.10
C VAL A 197 -0.56 20.20 -13.89
N CYS A 198 -0.41 18.91 -13.58
CA CYS A 198 0.42 18.43 -12.46
C CYS A 198 1.86 18.91 -12.62
N ARG A 199 2.45 18.73 -13.81
CA ARG A 199 3.80 19.21 -14.11
C ARG A 199 3.95 20.71 -13.87
N ALA A 200 2.99 21.52 -14.33
CA ALA A 200 3.03 22.97 -14.14
C ALA A 200 3.00 23.35 -12.64
N PHE A 201 2.20 22.66 -11.82
CA PHE A 201 2.22 22.85 -10.36
C PHE A 201 3.55 22.43 -9.72
N ILE A 202 4.15 21.32 -10.17
CA ILE A 202 5.47 20.87 -9.69
C ILE A 202 6.52 21.93 -10.01
N VAL A 203 6.58 22.41 -11.24
CA VAL A 203 7.52 23.47 -11.67
C VAL A 203 7.31 24.74 -10.83
N ARG A 204 6.07 25.18 -10.63
CA ARG A 204 5.72 26.34 -9.81
C ARG A 204 6.21 26.15 -8.37
N ALA A 205 6.00 24.98 -7.76
CA ALA A 205 6.44 24.69 -6.41
C ALA A 205 7.97 24.69 -6.31
N LEU A 206 8.69 24.07 -7.25
CA LEU A 206 10.15 24.06 -7.25
C LEU A 206 10.72 25.48 -7.42
N ARG A 207 10.13 26.32 -8.26
CA ARG A 207 10.51 27.75 -8.37
C ARG A 207 10.28 28.51 -7.06
N ALA A 208 9.16 28.28 -6.40
CA ALA A 208 8.85 28.89 -5.11
C ALA A 208 9.81 28.43 -3.99
N LEU A 209 10.37 27.23 -4.11
CA LEU A 209 11.43 26.72 -3.24
C LEU A 209 12.83 27.23 -3.60
N GLY A 210 12.99 27.91 -4.73
CA GLY A 210 14.27 28.48 -5.19
C GLY A 210 15.13 27.50 -5.99
N ALA A 211 14.54 26.44 -6.57
CA ALA A 211 15.27 25.52 -7.43
C ALA A 211 15.83 26.24 -8.67
N PRO A 212 17.10 26.03 -9.06
CA PRO A 212 17.63 26.53 -10.31
C PRO A 212 17.02 25.72 -11.46
N LEU A 213 16.25 26.39 -12.29
CA LEU A 213 15.49 25.77 -13.40
C LEU A 213 15.75 26.50 -14.74
N ALA A 214 16.95 27.10 -14.90
CA ALA A 214 17.37 27.61 -16.20
C ALA A 214 17.87 26.47 -17.08
N ALA A 215 17.74 26.62 -18.40
CA ALA A 215 18.22 25.61 -19.34
C ALA A 215 19.71 25.29 -19.11
N GLY A 216 20.04 24.03 -18.94
CA GLY A 216 21.41 23.57 -18.65
C GLY A 216 21.80 23.58 -17.18
N ASP A 217 20.95 24.06 -16.25
CA ASP A 217 21.22 23.95 -14.83
C ASP A 217 21.35 22.49 -14.40
N ARG A 218 22.29 22.25 -13.50
CA ARG A 218 22.57 20.92 -12.94
C ARG A 218 22.14 20.88 -11.49
N LEU A 219 21.26 19.92 -11.19
CA LEU A 219 20.69 19.69 -9.87
C LEU A 219 21.31 18.41 -9.30
N GLU A 220 22.00 18.52 -8.19
CA GLU A 220 22.50 17.33 -7.49
C GLU A 220 21.37 16.69 -6.71
N ARG A 221 20.89 15.54 -7.18
CA ARG A 221 19.69 14.87 -6.65
C ARG A 221 19.78 14.59 -5.15
N ALA A 222 20.95 14.23 -4.64
CA ALA A 222 21.17 13.84 -3.25
C ALA A 222 21.02 15.03 -2.27
N SER A 223 21.53 16.21 -2.64
CA SER A 223 21.54 17.40 -1.79
C SER A 223 20.39 18.37 -2.08
N LEU A 224 19.72 18.22 -3.22
CA LEU A 224 18.67 19.14 -3.67
C LEU A 224 17.55 19.32 -2.66
N ARG A 225 17.08 18.21 -2.03
CA ARG A 225 16.04 18.25 -1.02
C ARG A 225 16.39 19.20 0.14
N GLU A 226 17.60 19.09 0.65
CA GLU A 226 18.08 19.90 1.77
C GLU A 226 18.31 21.35 1.37
N SER A 227 18.89 21.58 0.20
CA SER A 227 19.14 22.93 -0.30
C SER A 227 17.87 23.73 -0.54
N LEU A 228 16.75 23.06 -0.86
CA LEU A 228 15.43 23.67 -1.05
C LEU A 228 14.60 23.72 0.24
N GLY A 229 15.12 23.24 1.37
CA GLY A 229 14.43 23.25 2.66
C GLY A 229 13.23 22.30 2.71
N VAL A 230 13.22 21.24 1.88
CA VAL A 230 12.14 20.26 1.87
C VAL A 230 12.24 19.32 3.07
N GLY A 231 11.17 19.20 3.84
CA GLY A 231 11.09 18.36 5.04
C GLY A 231 11.39 16.88 4.74
N HIS A 232 12.11 16.20 5.63
CA HIS A 232 12.47 14.78 5.47
C HIS A 232 11.23 13.89 5.27
N VAL A 233 10.13 14.19 5.93
CA VAL A 233 8.88 13.44 5.79
C VAL A 233 8.33 13.44 4.35
N HIS A 234 8.68 14.43 3.54
CA HIS A 234 8.26 14.59 2.15
C HIS A 234 9.31 14.12 1.12
N GLU A 235 10.40 13.50 1.55
CA GLU A 235 11.50 13.06 0.69
C GLU A 235 11.02 12.17 -0.46
N ARG A 236 10.18 11.17 -0.17
CA ARG A 236 9.63 10.27 -1.19
C ARG A 236 8.77 11.01 -2.22
N LEU A 237 7.91 11.93 -1.76
CA LEU A 237 7.09 12.76 -2.63
C LEU A 237 7.97 13.65 -3.52
N PHE A 238 8.95 14.30 -2.91
CA PHE A 238 9.88 15.18 -3.61
C PHE A 238 10.64 14.45 -4.73
N HIS A 239 11.20 13.27 -4.43
CA HIS A 239 11.88 12.47 -5.45
C HIS A 239 10.94 12.01 -6.56
N ARG A 240 9.68 11.63 -6.25
CA ARG A 240 8.70 11.28 -7.27
C ARG A 240 8.37 12.47 -8.19
N MET A 241 8.30 13.68 -7.65
CA MET A 241 8.10 14.89 -8.45
C MET A 241 9.25 15.14 -9.43
N LEU A 242 10.50 14.92 -9.00
CA LEU A 242 11.64 14.99 -9.91
C LEU A 242 11.58 13.93 -11.00
N ASP A 243 11.16 12.71 -10.66
CA ASP A 243 10.99 11.62 -11.63
C ASP A 243 9.91 11.96 -12.67
N ILE A 244 8.79 12.56 -12.26
CA ILE A 244 7.77 13.07 -13.19
C ILE A 244 8.36 14.08 -14.16
N LEU A 245 9.19 15.02 -13.69
CA LEU A 245 9.83 15.98 -14.58
C LEU A 245 10.83 15.34 -15.53
N VAL A 246 11.45 14.21 -15.16
CA VAL A 246 12.29 13.42 -16.06
C VAL A 246 11.44 12.69 -17.10
N GLU A 247 10.34 12.05 -16.67
CA GLU A 247 9.38 11.38 -17.55
C GLU A 247 8.80 12.34 -18.60
N ASP A 248 8.54 13.59 -18.21
CA ASP A 248 8.03 14.65 -19.07
C ASP A 248 9.13 15.35 -19.90
N GLY A 249 10.38 14.94 -19.77
CA GLY A 249 11.50 15.50 -20.53
C GLY A 249 11.93 16.91 -20.10
N VAL A 250 11.45 17.43 -18.98
CA VAL A 250 11.90 18.73 -18.41
C VAL A 250 13.27 18.60 -17.80
N LEU A 251 13.53 17.46 -17.16
CA LEU A 251 14.82 17.07 -16.61
C LEU A 251 15.36 15.84 -17.34
N ALA A 252 16.65 15.65 -17.34
CA ALA A 252 17.32 14.45 -17.84
C ALA A 252 18.40 13.99 -16.85
N HIS A 253 18.65 12.69 -16.80
CA HIS A 253 19.75 12.14 -16.01
C HIS A 253 21.11 12.42 -16.66
N ASP A 254 22.07 12.89 -15.84
CA ASP A 254 23.47 13.03 -16.20
C ASP A 254 24.35 12.55 -15.02
N GLY A 255 24.54 11.25 -14.93
CA GLY A 255 25.20 10.60 -13.79
C GLY A 255 24.41 10.78 -12.50
N GLU A 256 25.01 11.39 -11.48
CA GLU A 256 24.37 11.71 -10.19
C GLU A 256 23.55 13.02 -10.23
N TYR A 257 23.58 13.73 -11.34
CA TYR A 257 22.86 14.99 -11.53
C TYR A 257 21.60 14.81 -12.36
N LEU A 258 20.68 15.74 -12.17
CA LEU A 258 19.58 16.01 -13.08
C LEU A 258 19.91 17.32 -13.81
N VAL A 259 19.74 17.35 -15.13
CA VAL A 259 20.01 18.52 -15.97
C VAL A 259 18.69 19.03 -16.53
N VAL A 260 18.49 20.34 -16.48
CA VAL A 260 17.34 21.01 -17.11
C VAL A 260 17.55 20.99 -18.63
N THR A 261 16.69 20.27 -19.36
CA THR A 261 16.88 19.95 -20.78
C THR A 261 16.72 21.14 -21.73
N GLY A 262 15.94 22.15 -21.31
CA GLY A 262 15.60 23.32 -22.13
C GLY A 262 14.85 24.38 -21.34
N ALA A 263 14.19 25.29 -22.03
CA ALA A 263 13.34 26.27 -21.37
C ALA A 263 12.18 25.56 -20.66
N VAL A 264 12.14 25.67 -19.33
CA VAL A 264 11.06 25.10 -18.51
C VAL A 264 9.78 25.92 -18.78
N PRO A 265 8.66 25.26 -19.14
CA PRO A 265 7.40 25.94 -19.40
C PRO A 265 6.98 26.84 -18.21
N ASP A 266 6.46 28.02 -18.52
CA ASP A 266 5.97 28.98 -17.53
C ASP A 266 4.45 29.15 -17.61
N ASP A 267 3.79 28.03 -17.88
CA ASP A 267 2.34 27.98 -17.97
C ASP A 267 1.70 28.21 -16.60
N ASP A 268 0.60 28.96 -16.58
CA ASP A 268 -0.23 29.08 -15.38
C ASP A 268 -1.01 27.77 -15.19
N PRO A 269 -0.73 26.96 -14.15
CA PRO A 269 -1.40 25.69 -13.95
C PRO A 269 -2.91 25.81 -13.70
N GLU A 270 -3.38 26.95 -13.18
CA GLU A 270 -4.81 27.17 -12.96
C GLU A 270 -5.54 27.45 -14.28
N GLN A 271 -4.89 28.19 -15.17
CA GLN A 271 -5.41 28.41 -16.51
C GLN A 271 -5.43 27.10 -17.31
N LEU A 272 -4.37 26.30 -17.23
CA LEU A 272 -4.33 24.96 -17.85
C LEU A 272 -5.46 24.07 -17.31
N ALA A 273 -5.69 24.06 -16.00
CA ALA A 273 -6.77 23.29 -15.39
C ALA A 273 -8.15 23.75 -15.84
N ALA A 274 -8.36 25.06 -16.00
CA ALA A 274 -9.62 25.59 -16.52
C ALA A 274 -9.87 25.15 -17.98
N GLN A 275 -8.85 25.23 -18.83
CA GLN A 275 -8.93 24.75 -20.23
C GLN A 275 -9.16 23.22 -20.27
N LEU A 276 -8.49 22.47 -19.41
CA LEU A 276 -8.70 21.03 -19.32
C LEU A 276 -10.16 20.69 -18.99
N ILE A 277 -10.77 21.38 -18.03
CA ILE A 277 -12.17 21.14 -17.64
C ILE A 277 -13.15 21.47 -18.80
N GLU A 278 -12.83 22.43 -19.66
CA GLU A 278 -13.61 22.74 -20.83
C GLU A 278 -13.52 21.65 -21.90
N VAL A 279 -12.30 21.16 -22.16
CA VAL A 279 -12.02 20.16 -23.21
C VAL A 279 -12.41 18.75 -22.79
N ALA A 280 -12.17 18.40 -21.52
CA ALA A 280 -12.42 17.08 -20.96
C ALA A 280 -13.19 17.17 -19.62
N PRO A 281 -14.49 17.45 -19.63
CA PRO A 281 -15.28 17.59 -18.40
C PRO A 281 -15.28 16.35 -17.49
N ALA A 282 -14.99 15.19 -18.06
CA ALA A 282 -14.92 13.92 -17.33
C ALA A 282 -13.83 13.88 -16.24
N VAL A 283 -12.76 14.68 -16.35
CA VAL A 283 -11.67 14.78 -15.36
C VAL A 283 -11.81 16.03 -14.46
N ARG A 284 -12.98 16.65 -14.41
CA ARG A 284 -13.21 17.88 -13.64
C ARG A 284 -12.89 17.74 -12.14
N ALA A 285 -13.26 16.61 -11.54
CA ALA A 285 -13.05 16.39 -10.11
C ALA A 285 -11.56 16.28 -9.79
N GLU A 286 -10.84 15.51 -10.59
CA GLU A 286 -9.38 15.34 -10.50
C GLU A 286 -8.65 16.68 -10.71
N ALA A 287 -9.06 17.45 -11.74
CA ALA A 287 -8.46 18.75 -12.03
C ALA A 287 -8.66 19.75 -10.87
N ARG A 288 -9.86 19.78 -10.26
CA ARG A 288 -10.14 20.63 -9.10
C ARG A 288 -9.29 20.26 -7.90
N LEU A 289 -9.20 18.97 -7.59
CA LEU A 289 -8.37 18.48 -6.50
C LEU A 289 -6.87 18.77 -6.75
N THR A 290 -6.42 18.61 -8.01
CA THR A 290 -5.04 18.95 -8.40
C THR A 290 -4.76 20.44 -8.19
N VAL A 291 -5.68 21.33 -8.56
CA VAL A 291 -5.55 22.78 -8.30
C VAL A 291 -5.50 23.07 -6.81
N HIS A 292 -6.42 22.47 -6.03
CA HIS A 292 -6.49 22.68 -4.59
C HIS A 292 -5.18 22.30 -3.90
N CYS A 293 -4.68 21.10 -4.13
CA CYS A 293 -3.42 20.63 -3.56
C CYS A 293 -2.20 21.35 -4.15
N GLY A 294 -2.19 21.59 -5.43
CA GLY A 294 -1.07 22.20 -6.16
C GLY A 294 -0.76 23.63 -5.73
N ARG A 295 -1.78 24.41 -5.34
CA ARG A 295 -1.60 25.78 -4.81
C ARG A 295 -0.71 25.82 -3.56
N ARG A 296 -0.78 24.80 -2.74
CA ARG A 296 -0.07 24.73 -1.44
C ARG A 296 1.12 23.76 -1.47
N LEU A 297 1.49 23.25 -2.66
CA LEU A 297 2.50 22.20 -2.76
C LEU A 297 3.86 22.62 -2.19
N ALA A 298 4.29 23.85 -2.42
CA ALA A 298 5.54 24.38 -1.83
C ALA A 298 5.48 24.42 -0.30
N ASP A 299 4.35 24.86 0.28
CA ASP A 299 4.14 24.95 1.72
C ASP A 299 4.10 23.57 2.36
N VAL A 300 3.46 22.59 1.69
CA VAL A 300 3.50 21.18 2.10
C VAL A 300 4.93 20.66 2.12
N LEU A 301 5.70 20.89 1.06
CA LEU A 301 7.08 20.42 0.99
C LEU A 301 7.98 21.01 2.07
N ARG A 302 7.74 22.26 2.49
CA ARG A 302 8.42 22.89 3.64
C ARG A 302 7.92 22.38 5.00
N GLY A 303 6.80 21.65 5.03
CA GLY A 303 6.14 21.24 6.26
C GLY A 303 5.33 22.35 6.94
N GLU A 304 5.02 23.43 6.23
CA GLU A 304 4.21 24.57 6.69
C GLU A 304 2.70 24.29 6.59
N THR A 305 2.31 23.27 5.83
CA THR A 305 0.93 22.84 5.63
C THR A 305 0.85 21.32 5.73
N ASP A 306 -0.11 20.83 6.53
CA ASP A 306 -0.41 19.40 6.60
C ASP A 306 -1.16 18.97 5.32
N PRO A 307 -0.64 18.01 4.54
CA PRO A 307 -1.33 17.52 3.34
C PRO A 307 -2.69 16.88 3.64
N LEU A 308 -2.90 16.34 4.84
CA LEU A 308 -4.21 15.79 5.23
C LEU A 308 -5.25 16.89 5.44
N GLU A 309 -4.84 18.06 5.92
CA GLU A 309 -5.75 19.20 6.06
C GLU A 309 -6.22 19.73 4.69
N LEU A 310 -5.40 19.56 3.63
CA LEU A 310 -5.81 19.89 2.27
C LEU A 310 -6.84 18.89 1.71
N LEU A 311 -6.67 17.61 2.02
CA LEU A 311 -7.58 16.56 1.52
C LEU A 311 -8.86 16.45 2.36
N PHE A 312 -8.80 16.84 3.63
CA PHE A 312 -9.88 16.71 4.61
C PHE A 312 -9.99 17.99 5.46
N PRO A 313 -10.35 19.13 4.87
CA PRO A 313 -10.41 20.42 5.56
C PRO A 313 -11.32 20.36 6.79
N GLY A 314 -10.78 20.64 7.96
CA GLY A 314 -11.52 20.56 9.22
C GLY A 314 -12.09 19.16 9.53
N GLY A 315 -11.53 18.11 8.93
CA GLY A 315 -12.02 16.73 9.03
C GLY A 315 -13.22 16.41 8.12
N SER A 316 -13.65 17.33 7.25
CA SER A 316 -14.68 17.03 6.24
C SER A 316 -14.16 16.08 5.16
N THR A 317 -15.00 15.14 4.75
CA THR A 317 -14.74 14.22 3.65
C THR A 317 -15.35 14.65 2.32
N ASP A 318 -15.97 15.82 2.24
CA ASP A 318 -16.80 16.24 1.11
C ASP A 318 -16.03 16.29 -0.23
N GLU A 319 -14.79 16.83 -0.22
CA GLU A 319 -13.96 16.89 -1.44
C GLU A 319 -13.50 15.51 -1.88
N ALA A 320 -13.10 14.66 -0.93
CA ALA A 320 -12.75 13.29 -1.22
C ALA A 320 -13.97 12.48 -1.68
N ALA A 321 -15.14 12.69 -1.08
CA ALA A 321 -16.40 12.08 -1.50
C ALA A 321 -16.78 12.50 -2.92
N ALA A 322 -16.63 13.78 -3.26
CA ALA A 322 -16.88 14.27 -4.62
C ALA A 322 -16.00 13.60 -5.67
N LEU A 323 -14.75 13.24 -5.30
CA LEU A 323 -13.88 12.46 -6.17
C LEU A 323 -14.31 10.99 -6.23
N TYR A 324 -14.36 10.30 -5.08
CA TYR A 324 -14.50 8.84 -5.03
C TYR A 324 -15.93 8.32 -5.23
N ALA A 325 -16.95 9.15 -5.02
CA ALA A 325 -18.33 8.77 -5.24
C ALA A 325 -18.93 9.39 -6.51
N ASP A 326 -18.61 10.66 -6.81
CA ASP A 326 -19.33 11.41 -7.82
C ASP A 326 -18.56 11.60 -9.14
N ALA A 327 -17.22 11.49 -9.14
CA ALA A 327 -16.46 11.62 -10.38
C ALA A 327 -16.87 10.53 -11.39
N PRO A 328 -17.04 10.90 -12.67
CA PRO A 328 -17.48 9.98 -13.72
C PRO A 328 -16.66 8.69 -13.79
N SER A 329 -15.34 8.79 -13.66
CA SER A 329 -14.41 7.65 -13.65
C SER A 329 -14.69 6.69 -12.49
N PHE A 330 -14.82 7.21 -11.26
CA PHE A 330 -15.10 6.40 -10.10
C PHE A 330 -16.49 5.78 -10.11
N ARG A 331 -17.50 6.47 -10.63
CA ARG A 331 -18.84 5.89 -10.85
C ARG A 331 -18.80 4.68 -11.78
N VAL A 332 -17.99 4.72 -12.84
CA VAL A 332 -17.80 3.57 -13.73
C VAL A 332 -17.15 2.41 -12.98
N PHE A 333 -16.06 2.66 -12.23
CA PHE A 333 -15.38 1.61 -11.46
C PHE A 333 -16.26 1.04 -10.36
N ASN A 334 -16.95 1.88 -9.59
CA ASN A 334 -17.85 1.45 -8.54
C ASN A 334 -18.99 0.59 -9.09
N ALA A 335 -19.56 0.97 -10.24
CA ALA A 335 -20.58 0.18 -10.92
C ALA A 335 -20.05 -1.16 -11.44
N LEU A 336 -18.81 -1.21 -11.96
CA LEU A 336 -18.17 -2.46 -12.37
C LEU A 336 -17.93 -3.38 -11.18
N VAL A 337 -17.46 -2.86 -10.04
CA VAL A 337 -17.29 -3.63 -8.81
C VAL A 337 -18.63 -4.18 -8.32
N ARG A 338 -19.67 -3.34 -8.29
CA ARG A 338 -21.04 -3.77 -7.98
C ARG A 338 -21.47 -4.92 -8.87
N ASP A 339 -21.36 -4.76 -10.17
CA ASP A 339 -21.79 -5.75 -11.14
C ASP A 339 -20.99 -7.05 -11.01
N ALA A 340 -19.68 -6.98 -10.72
CA ALA A 340 -18.84 -8.14 -10.46
C ALA A 340 -19.30 -8.91 -9.21
N VAL A 341 -19.59 -8.22 -8.12
CA VAL A 341 -20.06 -8.85 -6.88
C VAL A 341 -21.44 -9.48 -7.07
N VAL A 342 -22.33 -8.82 -7.82
CA VAL A 342 -23.64 -9.37 -8.17
C VAL A 342 -23.51 -10.65 -9.01
N GLU A 343 -22.60 -10.67 -9.99
CA GLU A 343 -22.31 -11.88 -10.80
C GLU A 343 -21.73 -13.02 -9.96
N VAL A 344 -20.85 -12.72 -8.99
CA VAL A 344 -20.35 -13.71 -8.02
C VAL A 344 -21.50 -14.28 -7.19
N GLY A 345 -22.41 -13.42 -6.75
CA GLY A 345 -23.61 -13.84 -5.99
C GLY A 345 -24.53 -14.73 -6.81
N ALA A 346 -24.76 -14.39 -8.08
CA ALA A 346 -25.62 -15.13 -9.00
C ALA A 346 -25.04 -16.50 -9.40
N ALA A 347 -23.73 -16.63 -9.42
CA ALA A 347 -23.05 -17.90 -9.74
C ALA A 347 -23.09 -18.93 -8.59
N ARG A 348 -23.57 -18.55 -7.41
CA ARG A 348 -23.67 -19.43 -6.24
C ARG A 348 -25.01 -20.13 -6.18
N ALA A 349 -25.03 -21.32 -5.53
CA ALA A 349 -26.28 -22.02 -5.27
C ALA A 349 -27.28 -21.15 -4.47
N ASP A 350 -28.55 -21.28 -4.76
CA ASP A 350 -29.64 -20.37 -4.37
C ASP A 350 -29.70 -19.98 -2.89
N ASP A 351 -29.13 -20.78 -1.99
CA ASP A 351 -29.18 -20.52 -0.53
C ASP A 351 -27.82 -20.19 0.10
N ALA A 352 -26.72 -20.12 -0.67
CA ALA A 352 -25.41 -19.85 -0.08
C ALA A 352 -25.18 -18.35 0.17
N PRO A 353 -24.88 -17.93 1.41
CA PRO A 353 -24.63 -16.53 1.70
C PRO A 353 -23.34 -16.04 1.01
N VAL A 354 -23.39 -14.82 0.48
CA VAL A 354 -22.20 -14.09 0.00
C VAL A 354 -21.70 -13.21 1.15
N ARG A 355 -20.54 -13.54 1.69
CA ARG A 355 -19.91 -12.73 2.75
C ARG A 355 -18.98 -11.74 2.11
N ILE A 356 -19.13 -10.47 2.45
CA ILE A 356 -18.33 -9.38 1.91
C ILE A 356 -17.59 -8.73 3.06
N LEU A 357 -16.26 -8.60 2.89
CA LEU A 357 -15.40 -7.79 3.75
C LEU A 357 -14.86 -6.65 2.90
N GLU A 358 -15.19 -5.43 3.27
CA GLU A 358 -14.63 -4.22 2.68
C GLU A 358 -13.51 -3.69 3.58
N VAL A 359 -12.29 -3.61 3.04
CA VAL A 359 -11.14 -3.06 3.74
C VAL A 359 -10.83 -1.69 3.17
N GLY A 360 -10.87 -0.66 4.03
CA GLY A 360 -10.58 0.70 3.61
C GLY A 360 -11.74 1.36 2.84
N GLY A 361 -12.97 1.20 3.32
CA GLY A 361 -14.19 1.76 2.71
C GLY A 361 -14.15 3.27 2.41
N GLY A 362 -13.22 4.01 3.02
CA GLY A 362 -12.98 5.42 2.76
C GLY A 362 -14.26 6.26 2.89
N THR A 363 -14.64 6.96 1.82
CA THR A 363 -15.88 7.77 1.77
C THR A 363 -17.14 6.93 1.48
N GLY A 364 -17.01 5.61 1.36
CA GLY A 364 -18.13 4.71 1.11
C GLY A 364 -18.63 4.70 -0.34
N GLY A 365 -17.84 5.17 -1.30
CA GLY A 365 -18.26 5.25 -2.71
C GLY A 365 -18.67 3.89 -3.29
N VAL A 366 -17.88 2.83 -3.04
CA VAL A 366 -18.22 1.45 -3.46
C VAL A 366 -19.39 0.92 -2.65
N THR A 367 -19.39 1.14 -1.33
CA THR A 367 -20.45 0.69 -0.41
C THR A 367 -21.82 1.19 -0.84
N GLN A 368 -21.94 2.47 -1.19
CA GLN A 368 -23.19 3.10 -1.61
C GLN A 368 -23.75 2.50 -2.90
N GLU A 369 -22.89 2.10 -3.82
CA GLU A 369 -23.28 1.44 -5.07
C GLU A 369 -23.63 -0.04 -4.83
N LEU A 370 -22.92 -0.71 -3.91
CA LEU A 370 -23.01 -2.15 -3.71
C LEU A 370 -24.19 -2.56 -2.85
N LEU A 371 -24.39 -1.90 -1.71
CA LEU A 371 -25.43 -2.30 -0.73
C LEU A 371 -26.85 -2.37 -1.31
N PRO A 372 -27.33 -1.44 -2.15
CA PRO A 372 -28.68 -1.52 -2.74
C PRO A 372 -28.86 -2.69 -3.70
N ALA A 373 -27.77 -3.21 -4.29
CA ALA A 373 -27.79 -4.29 -5.28
C ALA A 373 -27.71 -5.68 -4.65
N LEU A 374 -27.48 -5.77 -3.35
CA LEU A 374 -27.29 -7.04 -2.64
C LEU A 374 -28.56 -7.50 -1.91
N PRO A 375 -28.86 -8.82 -1.91
CA PRO A 375 -29.93 -9.38 -1.10
C PRO A 375 -29.63 -9.22 0.40
N ARG A 376 -30.45 -8.48 1.13
CA ARG A 376 -30.23 -8.13 2.54
C ARG A 376 -30.17 -9.33 3.48
N ASP A 377 -30.92 -10.35 3.18
CA ASP A 377 -31.12 -11.56 3.98
C ASP A 377 -29.97 -12.58 3.80
N ARG A 378 -29.19 -12.46 2.73
CA ARG A 378 -28.15 -13.43 2.36
C ARG A 378 -26.75 -12.84 2.23
N THR A 379 -26.56 -11.55 2.54
CA THR A 379 -25.28 -10.89 2.34
C THR A 379 -24.79 -10.23 3.63
N PRO A 380 -24.09 -10.97 4.51
CA PRO A 380 -23.34 -10.35 5.59
C PRO A 380 -22.27 -9.43 5.02
N TYR A 381 -22.32 -8.15 5.38
CA TYR A 381 -21.37 -7.11 4.95
C TYR A 381 -20.65 -6.57 6.18
N VAL A 382 -19.31 -6.53 6.13
CA VAL A 382 -18.45 -6.05 7.21
C VAL A 382 -17.47 -5.04 6.64
N PHE A 383 -17.29 -3.93 7.38
CA PHE A 383 -16.31 -2.89 7.07
C PHE A 383 -15.04 -3.09 7.89
#